data_ad3247f850c4ff0cadedff127cf7b44f
#
_entry.id   ad3247f850c4ff0cadedff127cf7b44f
#
_cell.length_a   1.000
_cell.length_b   1.000
_cell.length_c   1.000
_cell.angle_alpha   90.00
_cell.angle_beta   90.00
_cell.angle_gamma   90.00
#
_symmetry.space_group_name_H-M   'P 1'
#
loop_
_entity.id
_entity.type
_entity.pdbx_description
1 polymer ?
#
loop_
_entity_poly.entity_id
_entity_poly.type
_entity_poly.pdbx_seq_one_letter_code
_entity_poly.pdbx_strand_id
1 'polypeptide(L)'
;MKQERCILLIDDKDQSDVTDSIKLQLRNDFDLEFILIRTAASELKKDGEEDLDINKLKSEIEAKIKNKSIYIALTDFDLESDSFNGLGVVRMVHEIRSKINFLIYSGNWDEVIRTVVGKDYKNSSIEELVGGINNLIHDNIINCIGRTDYKADLIKFLKDNKGDSIEHRLATLLRANGEMKFESCFPEFKGMTFNEIADKIVNHSDARSDEWIEAVLAQTIAYLVKVNQ
;
A
#
# COMPACT_ATOMS: atom_id res chain seq x y z
N MET A 1 -11.20 -14.23 -15.04
CA MET A 1 -11.63 -13.54 -13.82
C MET A 1 -10.96 -12.16 -13.82
N LYS A 2 -11.67 -11.12 -13.45
CA LYS A 2 -11.06 -9.81 -13.20
C LYS A 2 -10.25 -9.88 -11.90
N GLN A 3 -9.17 -9.12 -11.83
CA GLN A 3 -8.38 -9.02 -10.60
C GLN A 3 -9.02 -7.98 -9.67
N GLU A 4 -9.30 -8.38 -8.45
CA GLU A 4 -9.77 -7.47 -7.41
C GLU A 4 -8.56 -6.72 -6.84
N ARG A 5 -8.64 -5.39 -6.74
CA ARG A 5 -7.60 -4.56 -6.16
C ARG A 5 -8.21 -3.46 -5.30
N CYS A 6 -7.78 -3.40 -4.06
CA CYS A 6 -8.14 -2.33 -3.15
C CYS A 6 -7.04 -1.29 -3.10
N ILE A 7 -7.38 -0.04 -3.32
CA ILE A 7 -6.45 1.09 -3.39
C ILE A 7 -6.82 2.07 -2.28
N LEU A 8 -5.87 2.38 -1.41
CA LEU A 8 -6.03 3.44 -0.41
C LEU A 8 -5.60 4.77 -1.03
N LEU A 9 -6.45 5.79 -0.96
CA LEU A 9 -6.14 7.14 -1.46
C LEU A 9 -6.43 8.17 -0.38
N ILE A 10 -5.40 8.96 -0.03
CA ILE A 10 -5.43 9.97 1.03
C ILE A 10 -5.11 11.33 0.41
N ASP A 11 -6.06 12.26 0.52
CA ASP A 11 -5.98 13.59 -0.11
C ASP A 11 -6.76 14.61 0.76
N ASP A 12 -6.42 15.87 0.65
CA ASP A 12 -7.20 16.97 1.24
C ASP A 12 -8.51 17.20 0.48
N LYS A 13 -8.56 16.89 -0.81
CA LYS A 13 -9.70 17.10 -1.71
C LYS A 13 -10.51 15.82 -1.94
N ASP A 14 -11.75 16.01 -2.36
CA ASP A 14 -12.58 14.90 -2.83
C ASP A 14 -12.03 14.36 -4.16
N GLN A 15 -11.72 13.08 -4.18
CA GLN A 15 -11.18 12.37 -5.35
C GLN A 15 -12.20 11.41 -5.98
N SER A 16 -13.47 11.50 -5.60
CA SER A 16 -14.52 10.57 -6.06
C SER A 16 -14.63 10.52 -7.57
N ASP A 17 -14.69 11.67 -8.24
CA ASP A 17 -14.80 11.75 -9.71
C ASP A 17 -13.60 11.13 -10.42
N VAL A 18 -12.40 11.34 -9.87
CA VAL A 18 -11.16 10.77 -10.43
C VAL A 18 -11.16 9.25 -10.28
N THR A 19 -11.47 8.75 -9.09
CA THR A 19 -11.50 7.30 -8.83
C THR A 19 -12.57 6.59 -9.64
N ASP A 20 -13.75 7.18 -9.82
CA ASP A 20 -14.81 6.62 -10.67
C ASP A 20 -14.38 6.60 -12.15
N SER A 21 -13.68 7.64 -12.60
CA SER A 21 -13.11 7.65 -13.95
C SER A 21 -12.05 6.56 -14.15
N ILE A 22 -11.21 6.28 -13.13
CA ILE A 22 -10.21 5.19 -13.17
C ILE A 22 -10.91 3.84 -13.22
N LYS A 23 -11.91 3.61 -12.35
CA LYS A 23 -12.72 2.38 -12.35
C LYS A 23 -13.34 2.13 -13.73
N LEU A 24 -13.92 3.18 -14.34
CA LEU A 24 -14.54 3.07 -15.66
C LEU A 24 -13.53 2.67 -16.74
N GLN A 25 -12.34 3.29 -16.75
CA GLN A 25 -11.31 3.00 -17.74
C GLN A 25 -10.71 1.59 -17.60
N LEU A 26 -10.63 1.07 -16.37
CA LEU A 26 -10.02 -0.22 -16.06
C LEU A 26 -11.03 -1.35 -15.84
N ARG A 27 -12.32 -1.08 -16.02
CA ARG A 27 -13.42 -2.03 -15.74
C ARG A 27 -13.34 -3.39 -16.44
N ASN A 28 -12.60 -3.48 -17.54
CA ASN A 28 -12.43 -4.72 -18.28
C ASN A 28 -11.28 -5.57 -17.74
N ASP A 29 -10.31 -4.95 -17.10
CA ASP A 29 -9.09 -5.59 -16.58
C ASP A 29 -9.19 -5.90 -15.09
N PHE A 30 -9.78 -4.99 -14.31
CA PHE A 30 -9.79 -5.03 -12.85
C PHE A 30 -11.18 -4.80 -12.26
N ASP A 31 -11.37 -5.32 -11.05
CA ASP A 31 -12.43 -4.92 -10.12
C ASP A 31 -11.76 -4.05 -9.03
N LEU A 32 -11.95 -2.73 -9.14
CA LEU A 32 -11.23 -1.75 -8.30
C LEU A 32 -12.13 -1.26 -7.17
N GLU A 33 -11.66 -1.43 -5.94
CA GLU A 33 -12.18 -0.74 -4.76
C GLU A 33 -11.24 0.40 -4.39
N PHE A 34 -11.77 1.60 -4.13
CA PHE A 34 -11.02 2.71 -3.56
C PHE A 34 -11.50 3.00 -2.14
N ILE A 35 -10.56 3.04 -1.21
CA ILE A 35 -10.77 3.56 0.14
C ILE A 35 -10.28 5.01 0.12
N LEU A 36 -11.23 5.95 0.20
CA LEU A 36 -10.93 7.38 0.20
C LEU A 36 -10.88 7.90 1.64
N ILE A 37 -9.83 8.65 1.93
CA ILE A 37 -9.67 9.40 3.18
C ILE A 37 -9.39 10.85 2.82
N ARG A 38 -10.33 11.72 3.18
CA ARG A 38 -10.23 13.15 2.93
C ARG A 38 -9.73 13.84 4.19
N THR A 39 -8.49 14.31 4.19
CA THR A 39 -7.87 14.93 5.38
C THR A 39 -8.47 16.28 5.75
N ALA A 40 -9.07 17.00 4.79
CA ALA A 40 -9.82 18.23 5.06
C ALA A 40 -11.22 18.01 5.67
N ALA A 41 -11.66 16.76 5.87
CA ALA A 41 -12.95 16.46 6.49
C ALA A 41 -13.00 16.94 7.94
N SER A 42 -14.13 17.55 8.33
CA SER A 42 -14.30 18.18 9.66
C SER A 42 -14.08 17.21 10.82
N GLU A 43 -14.45 15.95 10.64
CA GLU A 43 -14.29 14.88 11.63
C GLU A 43 -12.83 14.52 11.91
N LEU A 44 -11.92 14.85 10.98
CA LEU A 44 -10.47 14.62 11.11
C LEU A 44 -9.71 15.84 11.63
N LYS A 45 -10.40 16.94 11.88
CA LYS A 45 -9.78 18.15 12.42
C LYS A 45 -9.68 18.10 13.95
N LYS A 46 -8.73 18.85 14.51
CA LYS A 46 -8.65 19.10 15.93
C LYS A 46 -9.88 19.90 16.39
N ASP A 47 -10.29 19.68 17.61
CA ASP A 47 -11.49 20.32 18.13
C ASP A 47 -11.32 21.85 18.21
N GLY A 48 -12.11 22.58 17.40
CA GLY A 48 -12.06 24.03 17.31
C GLY A 48 -10.92 24.62 16.45
N GLU A 49 -10.18 23.79 15.76
CA GLU A 49 -9.07 24.19 14.86
C GLU A 49 -9.33 23.71 13.43
N GLU A 50 -8.65 24.32 12.47
CA GLU A 50 -8.66 23.85 11.08
C GLU A 50 -7.54 22.85 10.78
N ASP A 51 -6.60 22.65 11.71
CA ASP A 51 -5.48 21.72 11.52
C ASP A 51 -5.89 20.26 11.73
N LEU A 52 -5.15 19.37 11.08
CA LEU A 52 -5.41 17.93 11.08
C LEU A 52 -5.10 17.29 12.44
N ASP A 53 -6.03 16.47 12.96
CA ASP A 53 -5.78 15.62 14.12
C ASP A 53 -5.18 14.28 13.66
N ILE A 54 -3.89 14.11 13.89
CA ILE A 54 -3.13 12.94 13.48
C ILE A 54 -3.66 11.64 14.11
N ASN A 55 -4.17 11.69 15.35
CA ASN A 55 -4.73 10.52 16.02
C ASN A 55 -6.09 10.12 15.43
N LYS A 56 -6.94 11.09 15.11
CA LYS A 56 -8.21 10.84 14.41
C LYS A 56 -7.94 10.27 13.02
N LEU A 57 -6.97 10.82 12.28
CA LEU A 57 -6.56 10.29 10.97
C LEU A 57 -6.06 8.84 11.07
N LYS A 58 -5.18 8.55 12.03
CA LYS A 58 -4.66 7.18 12.25
C LYS A 58 -5.79 6.20 12.52
N SER A 59 -6.72 6.55 13.42
CA SER A 59 -7.86 5.71 13.78
C SER A 59 -8.78 5.47 12.58
N GLU A 60 -9.02 6.49 11.75
CA GLU A 60 -9.84 6.38 10.53
C GLU A 60 -9.18 5.44 9.49
N ILE A 61 -7.86 5.59 9.28
CA ILE A 61 -7.10 4.69 8.41
C ILE A 61 -7.21 3.25 8.91
N GLU A 62 -6.90 3.02 10.19
CA GLU A 62 -6.97 1.68 10.81
C GLU A 62 -8.34 1.03 10.62
N ALA A 63 -9.41 1.78 10.90
CA ALA A 63 -10.77 1.29 10.78
C ALA A 63 -11.11 0.89 9.34
N LYS A 64 -10.76 1.73 8.37
CA LYS A 64 -11.11 1.51 6.97
C LYS A 64 -10.31 0.38 6.31
N ILE A 65 -9.03 0.19 6.70
CA ILE A 65 -8.19 -0.84 6.08
C ILE A 65 -8.18 -2.17 6.84
N LYS A 66 -8.84 -2.26 8.00
CA LYS A 66 -8.76 -3.41 8.93
C LYS A 66 -8.91 -4.79 8.27
N ASN A 67 -9.88 -4.92 7.37
CA ASN A 67 -10.21 -6.20 6.71
C ASN A 67 -10.02 -6.13 5.19
N LYS A 68 -9.16 -5.24 4.72
CA LYS A 68 -8.93 -5.02 3.29
C LYS A 68 -7.49 -5.38 2.91
N SER A 69 -7.34 -6.00 1.76
CA SER A 69 -6.03 -6.22 1.14
C SER A 69 -5.67 -5.01 0.30
N ILE A 70 -4.84 -4.11 0.84
CA ILE A 70 -4.43 -2.92 0.12
C ILE A 70 -3.34 -3.31 -0.90
N TYR A 71 -3.66 -3.14 -2.19
CA TYR A 71 -2.72 -3.40 -3.28
C TYR A 71 -1.66 -2.31 -3.38
N ILE A 72 -2.08 -1.06 -3.26
CA ILE A 72 -1.22 0.13 -3.26
C ILE A 72 -1.92 1.27 -2.53
N ALA A 73 -1.14 2.15 -1.92
CA ALA A 73 -1.64 3.38 -1.36
C ALA A 73 -1.13 4.59 -2.15
N LEU A 74 -1.95 5.62 -2.24
CA LEU A 74 -1.60 6.93 -2.79
C LEU A 74 -1.83 8.00 -1.75
N THR A 75 -0.94 8.97 -1.67
CA THR A 75 -1.15 10.16 -0.86
C THR A 75 -0.72 11.40 -1.59
N ASP A 76 -1.50 12.48 -1.43
CA ASP A 76 -0.98 13.79 -1.74
C ASP A 76 0.15 14.13 -0.76
N PHE A 77 1.15 14.83 -1.24
CA PHE A 77 2.23 15.33 -0.38
C PHE A 77 1.74 16.48 0.50
N ASP A 78 0.95 17.38 -0.07
CA ASP A 78 0.38 18.54 0.61
C ASP A 78 -1.05 18.21 1.09
N LEU A 79 -1.24 18.15 2.39
CA LEU A 79 -2.51 17.76 3.03
C LEU A 79 -3.20 18.92 3.75
N GLU A 80 -2.86 20.17 3.37
CA GLU A 80 -3.36 21.39 4.02
C GLU A 80 -3.16 21.37 5.56
N SER A 81 -2.01 20.85 6.01
CA SER A 81 -1.61 20.84 7.41
C SER A 81 -0.20 21.40 7.57
N ASP A 82 -0.01 22.31 8.53
CA ASP A 82 1.28 22.94 8.79
C ASP A 82 2.32 21.98 9.36
N SER A 83 1.88 20.91 10.00
CA SER A 83 2.73 19.98 10.75
C SER A 83 2.82 18.57 10.18
N PHE A 84 2.00 18.25 9.15
CA PHE A 84 1.86 16.88 8.68
C PHE A 84 1.68 16.83 7.15
N ASN A 85 2.41 15.96 6.48
CA ASN A 85 2.42 15.83 5.02
C ASN A 85 2.32 14.37 4.58
N GLY A 86 2.33 14.12 3.28
CA GLY A 86 2.22 12.77 2.71
C GLY A 86 3.30 11.79 3.20
N LEU A 87 4.53 12.23 3.51
CA LEU A 87 5.54 11.34 4.11
C LEU A 87 5.16 10.92 5.55
N GLY A 88 4.54 11.82 6.29
CA GLY A 88 3.95 11.50 7.60
C GLY A 88 2.86 10.43 7.48
N VAL A 89 2.01 10.53 6.45
CA VAL A 89 0.99 9.51 6.14
C VAL A 89 1.63 8.15 5.83
N VAL A 90 2.65 8.12 4.98
CA VAL A 90 3.36 6.88 4.64
C VAL A 90 3.86 6.18 5.91
N ARG A 91 4.57 6.90 6.77
CA ARG A 91 5.10 6.35 8.03
C ARG A 91 4.00 5.87 8.96
N MET A 92 2.93 6.66 9.11
CA MET A 92 1.75 6.27 9.90
C MET A 92 1.11 4.98 9.39
N VAL A 93 0.91 4.84 8.09
CA VAL A 93 0.34 3.63 7.49
C VAL A 93 1.28 2.45 7.67
N HIS A 94 2.61 2.65 7.60
CA HIS A 94 3.59 1.59 7.84
C HIS A 94 3.64 1.12 9.29
N GLU A 95 3.32 1.97 10.26
CA GLU A 95 3.10 1.53 11.65
C GLU A 95 1.92 0.56 11.78
N ILE A 96 0.89 0.72 10.91
CA ILE A 96 -0.28 -0.15 10.89
C ILE A 96 -0.01 -1.40 10.04
N ARG A 97 0.63 -1.22 8.86
CA ARG A 97 0.96 -2.27 7.88
C ARG A 97 2.24 -1.95 7.13
N SER A 98 3.35 -2.57 7.52
CA SER A 98 4.71 -2.20 7.13
C SER A 98 5.08 -2.40 5.65
N LYS A 99 4.30 -3.17 4.88
CA LYS A 99 4.67 -3.55 3.50
C LYS A 99 3.78 -2.93 2.40
N ILE A 100 2.93 -1.95 2.73
CA ILE A 100 2.13 -1.27 1.71
C ILE A 100 3.06 -0.39 0.86
N ASN A 101 3.03 -0.59 -0.46
CA ASN A 101 3.71 0.28 -1.40
C ASN A 101 2.95 1.59 -1.58
N PHE A 102 3.69 2.69 -1.71
CA PHE A 102 3.13 4.02 -1.87
C PHE A 102 3.50 4.68 -3.20
N LEU A 103 2.54 5.40 -3.75
CA LEU A 103 2.75 6.47 -4.71
C LEU A 103 2.50 7.80 -4.00
N ILE A 104 3.44 8.73 -4.09
CA ILE A 104 3.23 10.10 -3.62
C ILE A 104 3.03 10.99 -4.83
N TYR A 105 2.02 11.84 -4.81
CA TYR A 105 1.88 12.88 -5.82
C TYR A 105 1.95 14.27 -5.19
N SER A 106 2.44 15.23 -5.97
CA SER A 106 2.59 16.62 -5.53
C SER A 106 2.50 17.59 -6.69
N GLY A 107 1.94 18.75 -6.41
CA GLY A 107 2.04 19.92 -7.28
C GLY A 107 3.31 20.74 -7.06
N ASN A 108 4.07 20.47 -6.00
CA ASN A 108 5.25 21.24 -5.59
C ASN A 108 6.46 20.34 -5.27
N TRP A 109 7.21 19.99 -6.30
CA TRP A 109 8.40 19.13 -6.18
C TRP A 109 9.52 19.74 -5.36
N ASP A 110 9.66 21.08 -5.36
CA ASP A 110 10.67 21.76 -4.58
C ASP A 110 10.49 21.49 -3.08
N GLU A 111 9.24 21.47 -2.62
CA GLU A 111 8.90 21.17 -1.24
C GLU A 111 9.13 19.69 -0.87
N VAL A 112 8.78 18.77 -1.75
CA VAL A 112 9.07 17.34 -1.58
C VAL A 112 10.57 17.13 -1.39
N ILE A 113 11.38 17.69 -2.30
CA ILE A 113 12.84 17.55 -2.26
C ILE A 113 13.42 18.20 -1.00
N ARG A 114 12.95 19.39 -0.61
CA ARG A 114 13.36 20.05 0.64
C ARG A 114 13.08 19.22 1.88
N THR A 115 11.98 18.51 1.88
CA THR A 115 11.59 17.65 3.01
C THR A 115 12.44 16.39 3.07
N VAL A 116 12.77 15.80 1.92
CA VAL A 116 13.52 14.54 1.83
C VAL A 116 15.01 14.72 2.01
N VAL A 117 15.59 15.75 1.39
CA VAL A 117 17.04 15.99 1.34
C VAL A 117 17.47 17.08 2.32
N GLY A 118 16.62 18.10 2.51
CA GLY A 118 16.91 19.25 3.36
C GLY A 118 16.70 20.58 2.64
N LYS A 119 16.59 21.66 3.44
CA LYS A 119 16.25 23.00 2.92
C LYS A 119 17.22 23.53 1.86
N ASP A 120 18.51 23.18 1.97
CA ASP A 120 19.55 23.61 1.04
C ASP A 120 19.95 22.53 0.03
N TYR A 121 18.98 21.73 -0.42
CA TYR A 121 19.21 20.57 -1.28
C TYR A 121 19.98 20.89 -2.57
N LYS A 122 19.96 22.15 -3.05
CA LYS A 122 20.68 22.57 -4.26
C LYS A 122 22.20 22.58 -4.06
N ASN A 123 22.66 22.68 -2.80
CA ASN A 123 24.07 22.62 -2.42
C ASN A 123 24.41 21.34 -1.66
N SER A 124 23.47 20.39 -1.59
CA SER A 124 23.68 19.13 -0.88
C SER A 124 24.76 18.28 -1.56
N SER A 125 25.51 17.56 -0.75
CA SER A 125 26.45 16.56 -1.21
C SER A 125 25.74 15.37 -1.89
N ILE A 126 26.49 14.60 -2.67
CA ILE A 126 25.95 13.37 -3.30
C ILE A 126 25.47 12.40 -2.21
N GLU A 127 26.19 12.32 -1.09
CA GLU A 127 25.85 11.44 0.03
C GLU A 127 24.51 11.83 0.66
N GLU A 128 24.21 13.12 0.83
CA GLU A 128 22.93 13.62 1.33
C GLU A 128 21.78 13.32 0.38
N LEU A 129 21.99 13.51 -0.94
CA LEU A 129 21.00 13.18 -1.96
C LEU A 129 20.70 11.69 -1.98
N VAL A 130 21.73 10.83 -1.95
CA VAL A 130 21.59 9.37 -1.89
C VAL A 130 20.91 8.96 -0.58
N GLY A 131 21.24 9.60 0.54
CA GLY A 131 20.56 9.38 1.83
C GLY A 131 19.07 9.67 1.74
N GLY A 132 18.66 10.78 1.13
CA GLY A 132 17.27 11.13 0.90
C GLY A 132 16.54 10.08 0.04
N ILE A 133 17.14 9.65 -1.07
CA ILE A 133 16.59 8.61 -1.94
C ILE A 133 16.44 7.28 -1.18
N ASN A 134 17.45 6.88 -0.42
CA ASN A 134 17.40 5.65 0.38
C ASN A 134 16.26 5.68 1.40
N ASN A 135 15.98 6.83 2.01
CA ASN A 135 14.85 6.98 2.92
C ASN A 135 13.51 6.74 2.20
N LEU A 136 13.33 7.27 0.98
CA LEU A 136 12.12 7.02 0.21
C LEU A 136 11.96 5.53 -0.15
N ILE A 137 13.06 4.87 -0.52
CA ILE A 137 13.06 3.41 -0.81
C ILE A 137 12.70 2.63 0.45
N HIS A 138 13.30 2.98 1.60
CA HIS A 138 13.01 2.32 2.88
C HIS A 138 11.55 2.50 3.30
N ASP A 139 10.97 3.64 3.01
CA ASP A 139 9.55 3.94 3.23
C ASP A 139 8.64 3.33 2.13
N ASN A 140 9.11 2.32 1.35
CA ASN A 140 8.38 1.67 0.27
C ASN A 140 7.66 2.63 -0.70
N ILE A 141 8.23 3.82 -0.91
CA ILE A 141 7.73 4.77 -1.89
C ILE A 141 8.29 4.37 -3.24
N ILE A 142 7.42 3.75 -4.05
CA ILE A 142 7.83 3.16 -5.33
C ILE A 142 7.84 4.17 -6.48
N ASN A 143 7.12 5.27 -6.35
CA ASN A 143 7.17 6.37 -7.30
C ASN A 143 6.67 7.67 -6.67
N CYS A 144 7.17 8.77 -7.23
CA CYS A 144 6.70 10.13 -6.98
C CYS A 144 6.22 10.72 -8.30
N ILE A 145 5.00 11.22 -8.35
CA ILE A 145 4.31 11.63 -9.59
C ILE A 145 3.76 13.05 -9.49
N GLY A 146 3.60 13.72 -10.63
CA GLY A 146 2.99 15.05 -10.68
C GLY A 146 1.50 14.99 -10.39
N ARG A 147 0.97 15.99 -9.66
CA ARG A 147 -0.47 16.05 -9.32
C ARG A 147 -1.37 16.06 -10.56
N THR A 148 -0.92 16.64 -11.67
CA THR A 148 -1.69 16.66 -12.92
C THR A 148 -1.77 15.31 -13.62
N ASP A 149 -0.78 14.46 -13.39
CA ASP A 149 -0.58 13.22 -14.15
C ASP A 149 -0.90 11.96 -13.32
N TYR A 150 -1.15 12.11 -12.00
CA TYR A 150 -1.28 10.97 -11.10
C TYR A 150 -2.34 9.94 -11.53
N LYS A 151 -3.43 10.39 -12.15
CA LYS A 151 -4.46 9.51 -12.70
C LYS A 151 -3.92 8.64 -13.83
N ALA A 152 -3.21 9.25 -14.78
CA ALA A 152 -2.62 8.54 -15.92
C ALA A 152 -1.52 7.59 -15.46
N ASP A 153 -0.69 8.03 -14.53
CA ASP A 153 0.39 7.24 -13.95
C ASP A 153 -0.12 6.07 -13.12
N LEU A 154 -1.19 6.26 -12.33
CA LEU A 154 -1.83 5.16 -11.62
C LEU A 154 -2.43 4.13 -12.57
N ILE A 155 -3.13 4.57 -13.63
CA ILE A 155 -3.67 3.68 -14.66
C ILE A 155 -2.55 2.88 -15.33
N LYS A 156 -1.45 3.55 -15.68
CA LYS A 156 -0.27 2.93 -16.26
C LYS A 156 0.34 1.91 -15.28
N PHE A 157 0.56 2.32 -14.02
CA PHE A 157 1.09 1.43 -12.99
C PHE A 157 0.25 0.16 -12.83
N LEU A 158 -1.08 0.30 -12.75
CA LEU A 158 -1.99 -0.85 -12.61
C LEU A 158 -1.94 -1.77 -13.83
N LYS A 159 -1.79 -1.22 -15.05
CA LYS A 159 -1.67 -2.01 -16.29
C LYS A 159 -0.33 -2.72 -16.41
N ASP A 160 0.74 -2.03 -16.07
CA ASP A 160 2.10 -2.58 -16.16
C ASP A 160 2.33 -3.69 -15.11
N ASN A 161 1.62 -3.60 -13.98
CA ASN A 161 1.68 -4.58 -12.88
C ASN A 161 0.43 -5.47 -12.85
N LYS A 162 0.02 -6.00 -13.99
CA LYS A 162 -1.16 -6.90 -14.11
C LYS A 162 -1.00 -8.24 -13.38
N GLY A 163 0.22 -8.64 -13.03
CA GLY A 163 0.46 -9.86 -12.24
C GLY A 163 0.07 -9.65 -10.79
N ASP A 164 -0.75 -10.55 -10.24
CA ASP A 164 -0.88 -10.62 -8.78
C ASP A 164 0.45 -11.03 -8.19
N SER A 165 0.81 -10.47 -7.03
CA SER A 165 1.94 -11.01 -6.27
C SER A 165 1.68 -12.48 -5.94
N ILE A 166 2.74 -13.25 -5.74
CA ILE A 166 2.64 -14.66 -5.34
C ILE A 166 1.80 -14.79 -4.07
N GLU A 167 1.99 -13.87 -3.13
CA GLU A 167 1.27 -13.79 -1.87
C GLU A 167 -0.24 -13.62 -2.11
N HIS A 168 -0.62 -12.70 -2.98
CA HIS A 168 -2.03 -12.45 -3.29
C HIS A 168 -2.69 -13.64 -3.99
N ARG A 169 -1.99 -14.25 -4.95
CA ARG A 169 -2.48 -15.46 -5.61
C ARG A 169 -2.61 -16.63 -4.65
N LEU A 170 -1.63 -16.80 -3.76
CA LEU A 170 -1.66 -17.85 -2.76
C LEU A 170 -2.81 -17.63 -1.78
N ALA A 171 -3.00 -16.41 -1.29
CA ALA A 171 -4.12 -16.07 -0.42
C ALA A 171 -5.47 -16.33 -1.10
N THR A 172 -5.62 -16.02 -2.39
CA THR A 172 -6.82 -16.31 -3.16
C THR A 172 -7.09 -17.82 -3.25
N LEU A 173 -6.05 -18.62 -3.51
CA LEU A 173 -6.16 -20.08 -3.57
C LEU A 173 -6.52 -20.68 -2.19
N LEU A 174 -5.95 -20.15 -1.12
CA LEU A 174 -6.29 -20.57 0.24
C LEU A 174 -7.76 -20.26 0.55
N ARG A 175 -8.22 -19.04 0.25
CA ARG A 175 -9.62 -18.65 0.48
C ARG A 175 -10.64 -19.49 -0.30
N ALA A 176 -10.27 -20.01 -1.46
CA ALA A 176 -11.12 -20.94 -2.20
C ALA A 176 -11.45 -22.23 -1.42
N ASN A 177 -10.64 -22.55 -0.39
CA ASN A 177 -10.83 -23.68 0.52
C ASN A 177 -10.81 -23.21 1.99
N GLY A 178 -11.33 -22.02 2.26
CA GLY A 178 -11.08 -21.20 3.45
C GLY A 178 -11.35 -21.88 4.79
N GLU A 179 -12.35 -22.77 4.86
CA GLU A 179 -12.74 -23.47 6.10
C GLU A 179 -11.84 -24.69 6.41
N MET A 180 -10.99 -25.11 5.47
CA MET A 180 -10.05 -26.21 5.73
C MET A 180 -9.01 -25.80 6.76
N LYS A 181 -8.71 -26.73 7.66
CA LYS A 181 -7.64 -26.57 8.65
C LYS A 181 -6.30 -26.99 8.07
N PHE A 182 -5.28 -26.23 8.37
CA PHE A 182 -3.91 -26.51 7.98
C PHE A 182 -3.31 -27.56 8.92
N GLU A 183 -3.02 -28.75 8.39
CA GLU A 183 -2.49 -29.89 9.14
C GLU A 183 -1.05 -30.27 8.74
N SER A 184 -0.38 -29.39 7.99
CA SER A 184 0.97 -29.64 7.50
C SER A 184 2.04 -29.42 8.58
N CYS A 185 3.32 -29.64 8.19
CA CYS A 185 4.47 -29.63 9.09
C CYS A 185 4.98 -28.22 9.50
N PHE A 186 4.31 -27.14 9.07
CA PHE A 186 4.66 -25.79 9.52
C PHE A 186 3.93 -25.48 10.83
N PRO A 187 4.61 -25.53 11.98
CA PRO A 187 3.97 -25.55 13.31
C PRO A 187 3.14 -24.30 13.59
N GLU A 188 3.58 -23.15 13.09
CA GLU A 188 2.99 -21.83 13.34
C GLU A 188 1.58 -21.68 12.76
N PHE A 189 1.27 -22.42 11.69
CA PHE A 189 -0.05 -22.37 11.04
C PHE A 189 -0.90 -23.61 11.34
N LYS A 190 -0.35 -24.56 12.07
CA LYS A 190 -1.07 -25.81 12.39
C LYS A 190 -2.37 -25.56 13.14
N GLY A 191 -3.45 -26.09 12.62
CA GLY A 191 -4.81 -25.94 13.16
C GLY A 191 -5.51 -24.63 12.80
N MET A 192 -4.84 -23.69 12.16
CA MET A 192 -5.48 -22.49 11.59
C MET A 192 -6.27 -22.84 10.37
N THR A 193 -7.34 -22.11 10.10
CA THR A 193 -8.07 -22.21 8.85
C THR A 193 -7.28 -21.55 7.70
N PHE A 194 -7.57 -21.96 6.47
CA PHE A 194 -6.94 -21.33 5.30
C PHE A 194 -7.33 -19.86 5.14
N ASN A 195 -8.52 -19.46 5.62
CA ASN A 195 -8.89 -18.04 5.71
C ASN A 195 -7.97 -17.27 6.65
N GLU A 196 -7.70 -17.77 7.85
CA GLU A 196 -6.81 -17.13 8.82
C GLU A 196 -5.37 -17.01 8.28
N ILE A 197 -4.88 -18.04 7.58
CA ILE A 197 -3.55 -17.99 6.96
C ILE A 197 -3.52 -16.97 5.83
N ALA A 198 -4.54 -16.96 4.96
CA ALA A 198 -4.66 -16.00 3.88
C ALA A 198 -4.65 -14.54 4.40
N ASP A 199 -5.36 -14.30 5.51
CA ASP A 199 -5.39 -12.99 6.16
C ASP A 199 -4.01 -12.58 6.73
N LYS A 200 -3.26 -13.51 7.31
CA LYS A 200 -1.89 -13.25 7.76
C LYS A 200 -0.95 -12.89 6.61
N ILE A 201 -1.04 -13.61 5.49
CA ILE A 201 -0.24 -13.36 4.28
C ILE A 201 -0.53 -11.97 3.73
N VAL A 202 -1.81 -11.68 3.48
CA VAL A 202 -2.23 -10.43 2.85
C VAL A 202 -1.97 -9.20 3.73
N ASN A 203 -2.16 -9.37 5.03
CA ASN A 203 -1.97 -8.26 5.97
C ASN A 203 -0.51 -8.09 6.42
N HIS A 204 0.39 -8.97 5.97
CA HIS A 204 1.78 -9.04 6.44
C HIS A 204 1.88 -8.91 7.97
N SER A 205 0.89 -9.46 8.67
CA SER A 205 0.77 -9.34 10.12
C SER A 205 1.73 -10.26 10.88
N ASP A 206 2.43 -11.13 10.16
CA ASP A 206 3.33 -12.12 10.74
C ASP A 206 4.52 -12.35 9.80
N ALA A 207 5.74 -12.06 10.26
CA ALA A 207 6.97 -12.27 9.49
C ALA A 207 7.14 -13.73 9.03
N ARG A 208 6.57 -14.68 9.77
CA ARG A 208 6.59 -16.11 9.44
C ARG A 208 5.76 -16.46 8.20
N SER A 209 4.87 -15.55 7.77
CA SER A 209 4.13 -15.72 6.51
C SER A 209 5.07 -15.74 5.31
N ASP A 210 6.10 -14.91 5.31
CA ASP A 210 7.10 -14.84 4.24
C ASP A 210 7.95 -16.13 4.22
N GLU A 211 8.42 -16.59 5.39
CA GLU A 211 9.16 -17.85 5.54
C GLU A 211 8.33 -19.06 5.05
N TRP A 212 7.03 -19.06 5.35
CA TRP A 212 6.15 -20.14 4.88
C TRP A 212 5.95 -20.09 3.36
N ILE A 213 5.80 -18.91 2.76
CA ILE A 213 5.69 -18.75 1.30
C ILE A 213 6.96 -19.25 0.62
N GLU A 214 8.14 -18.89 1.12
CA GLU A 214 9.41 -19.39 0.62
C GLU A 214 9.52 -20.92 0.72
N ALA A 215 9.09 -21.49 1.84
CA ALA A 215 9.07 -22.94 2.03
C ALA A 215 8.13 -23.64 1.04
N VAL A 216 6.94 -23.08 0.80
CA VAL A 216 5.97 -23.60 -0.20
C VAL A 216 6.55 -23.54 -1.60
N LEU A 217 7.19 -22.42 -1.98
CA LEU A 217 7.84 -22.27 -3.28
C LEU A 217 8.99 -23.28 -3.43
N ALA A 218 9.85 -23.42 -2.43
CA ALA A 218 10.94 -24.38 -2.44
C ALA A 218 10.44 -25.84 -2.60
N GLN A 219 9.38 -26.20 -1.90
CA GLN A 219 8.76 -27.53 -2.04
C GLN A 219 8.15 -27.74 -3.44
N THR A 220 7.53 -26.71 -3.98
CA THR A 220 6.97 -26.74 -5.35
C THR A 220 8.05 -26.94 -6.38
N ILE A 221 9.16 -26.21 -6.29
CA ILE A 221 10.31 -26.36 -7.17
C ILE A 221 10.94 -27.75 -7.03
N ALA A 222 11.13 -28.23 -5.80
CA ALA A 222 11.67 -29.57 -5.56
C ALA A 222 10.79 -30.67 -6.17
N TYR A 223 9.46 -30.52 -6.07
CA TYR A 223 8.51 -31.41 -6.73
C TYR A 223 8.65 -31.38 -8.25
N LEU A 224 8.69 -30.17 -8.85
CA LEU A 224 8.85 -30.01 -10.31
C LEU A 224 10.15 -30.60 -10.80
N VAL A 225 11.25 -30.42 -10.10
CA VAL A 225 12.54 -31.06 -10.42
C VAL A 225 12.42 -32.57 -10.41
N LYS A 226 11.79 -33.13 -9.38
CA LYS A 226 11.59 -34.59 -9.23
C LYS A 226 10.77 -35.22 -10.34
N VAL A 227 9.70 -34.54 -10.82
CA VAL A 227 8.81 -35.08 -11.84
C VAL A 227 9.32 -34.88 -13.27
N ASN A 228 10.38 -34.09 -13.45
CA ASN A 228 11.02 -33.83 -14.77
C ASN A 228 12.40 -34.48 -14.89
N GLN A 229 12.80 -35.30 -13.91
CA GLN A 229 13.96 -36.23 -13.98
C GLN A 229 13.52 -37.60 -14.48
#